data_d9ef8ca9edcd41731b112856fabb3ea8
#
_entry.id   d9ef8ca9edcd41731b112856fabb3ea8
#
_cell.length_a   1.000
_cell.length_b   1.000
_cell.length_c   1.000
_cell.angle_alpha   90.00
_cell.angle_beta   90.00
_cell.angle_gamma   90.00
#
_symmetry.space_group_name_H-M   'P 1'
#
loop_
_entity.id
_entity.type
_entity.pdbx_description
1 polymer ?
#
loop_
_entity_poly.entity_id
_entity_poly.type
_entity_poly.pdbx_seq_one_letter_code
_entity_poly.pdbx_strand_id
1 'polypeptide(L)'
;IFRCGIENGTSMDADSAKAEYESAEENTDITIPFTFTEPEITTEKMNANLFKDTLGSYSSSAAGGTSGRIHNVGLTASICNGQIVLPGETFSFNGVVGDTTAEKGYQEAAGYQDGKVVQVLGGGECQVSSTLFSAILYTDLDVLERANHSMPVHYVPSGMDATVFWDSPDFKFENNHKYPVKIVMNMDSSDTLTVKILGTKENDYTIEPRVEQIDEMSNVTYRDYKDASGNVVKSESVCASKYKPLNSGS
;
A
#
# COMPACT_ATOMS: atom_id res chain seq x y z
N ILE A 1 -14.37 -11.04 12.10
CA ILE A 1 -14.53 -9.87 13.01
C ILE A 1 -13.14 -9.49 13.43
N PHE A 2 -12.66 -8.36 12.93
CA PHE A 2 -11.38 -7.78 13.33
C PHE A 2 -11.55 -7.24 14.77
N ARG A 3 -10.74 -7.75 15.71
CA ARG A 3 -10.68 -7.21 17.08
C ARG A 3 -9.30 -6.62 17.27
N CYS A 4 -9.17 -5.31 17.11
CA CYS A 4 -8.02 -4.58 17.60
C CYS A 4 -8.28 -4.29 19.09
N GLY A 5 -7.58 -4.97 19.98
CA GLY A 5 -7.58 -4.66 21.41
C GLY A 5 -6.55 -3.56 21.65
N ILE A 6 -7.02 -2.37 22.00
CA ILE A 6 -6.16 -1.27 22.46
C ILE A 6 -6.22 -1.31 23.99
N GLU A 7 -5.07 -1.49 24.62
CA GLU A 7 -4.96 -1.56 26.09
C GLU A 7 -4.56 -0.20 26.67
N ASN A 8 -5.07 0.10 27.85
CA ASN A 8 -4.65 1.27 28.60
C ASN A 8 -3.19 1.14 29.02
N GLY A 9 -2.43 2.20 28.87
CA GLY A 9 -1.10 2.28 29.47
C GLY A 9 -1.20 2.31 31.00
N THR A 10 -0.32 1.59 31.70
CA THR A 10 -0.18 1.66 33.14
C THR A 10 1.22 2.13 33.48
N SER A 11 1.33 3.11 34.37
CA SER A 11 2.61 3.55 34.89
C SER A 11 2.54 3.60 36.43
N MET A 12 3.67 3.35 37.06
CA MET A 12 3.87 3.44 38.50
C MET A 12 5.01 4.41 38.74
N ASP A 13 4.81 5.31 39.68
CA ASP A 13 5.88 6.14 40.24
C ASP A 13 6.74 5.26 41.17
N ALA A 14 7.91 4.84 40.67
CA ALA A 14 8.81 3.95 41.41
C ALA A 14 9.39 4.60 42.68
N ASP A 15 9.57 5.92 42.66
CA ASP A 15 10.13 6.63 43.84
C ASP A 15 9.05 6.75 44.94
N SER A 16 7.81 7.06 44.56
CA SER A 16 6.69 7.06 45.51
C SER A 16 6.39 5.67 46.07
N ALA A 17 6.41 4.64 45.22
CA ALA A 17 6.21 3.25 45.64
C ALA A 17 7.32 2.78 46.60
N LYS A 18 8.57 3.19 46.36
CA LYS A 18 9.70 2.91 47.26
C LYS A 18 9.57 3.62 48.58
N ALA A 19 9.18 4.89 48.57
CA ALA A 19 8.96 5.66 49.83
C ALA A 19 7.84 5.05 50.68
N GLU A 20 6.74 4.64 50.08
CA GLU A 20 5.64 3.91 50.75
C GLU A 20 6.15 2.60 51.35
N TYR A 21 6.93 1.82 50.64
CA TYR A 21 7.52 0.57 51.11
C TYR A 21 8.47 0.77 52.26
N GLU A 22 9.37 1.78 52.21
CA GLU A 22 10.37 2.08 53.23
C GLU A 22 9.74 2.66 54.53
N SER A 23 8.56 3.29 54.41
CA SER A 23 7.84 3.86 55.55
C SER A 23 6.82 2.91 56.19
N ALA A 24 6.53 1.78 55.53
CA ALA A 24 5.55 0.83 56.02
C ALA A 24 6.06 0.05 57.26
N GLU A 25 5.19 -0.20 58.22
CA GLU A 25 5.47 -1.10 59.33
C GLU A 25 5.48 -2.56 58.87
N GLU A 26 6.24 -3.40 59.59
CA GLU A 26 6.35 -4.82 59.28
C GLU A 26 4.98 -5.51 59.33
N ASN A 27 4.62 -6.31 58.30
CA ASN A 27 3.32 -6.99 58.15
C ASN A 27 2.10 -6.07 57.93
N THR A 28 2.31 -4.87 57.35
CA THR A 28 1.19 -4.01 56.91
C THR A 28 0.99 -4.07 55.40
N ASP A 29 -0.28 -3.95 54.95
CA ASP A 29 -0.59 -3.82 53.53
C ASP A 29 -0.26 -2.40 53.06
N ILE A 30 0.47 -2.27 51.93
CA ILE A 30 0.75 -1.01 51.27
C ILE A 30 -0.04 -0.91 49.97
N THR A 31 -0.57 0.28 49.69
CA THR A 31 -1.28 0.56 48.46
C THR A 31 -0.37 1.35 47.50
N ILE A 32 0.04 0.72 46.41
CA ILE A 32 0.84 1.39 45.39
C ILE A 32 -0.10 1.97 44.33
N PRO A 33 -0.14 3.29 44.14
CA PRO A 33 -0.97 3.90 43.11
C PRO A 33 -0.42 3.66 41.72
N PHE A 34 -1.27 3.21 40.81
CA PHE A 34 -0.99 3.14 39.39
C PHE A 34 -1.73 4.26 38.66
N THR A 35 -1.07 4.89 37.72
CA THR A 35 -1.70 5.83 36.79
C THR A 35 -2.10 5.08 35.51
N PHE A 36 -3.37 5.19 35.15
CA PHE A 36 -3.89 4.64 33.89
C PHE A 36 -3.94 5.77 32.88
N THR A 37 -3.36 5.50 31.71
CA THR A 37 -3.40 6.43 30.57
C THR A 37 -4.26 5.80 29.48
N GLU A 38 -5.36 6.46 29.14
CA GLU A 38 -6.17 6.04 27.99
C GLU A 38 -5.39 6.26 26.69
N PRO A 39 -5.47 5.33 25.73
CA PRO A 39 -4.87 5.52 24.43
C PRO A 39 -5.55 6.66 23.66
N GLU A 40 -4.81 7.37 22.80
CA GLU A 40 -5.35 8.45 21.96
C GLU A 40 -6.53 7.97 21.10
N ILE A 41 -6.43 6.73 20.61
CA ILE A 41 -7.49 6.05 19.86
C ILE A 41 -8.00 4.88 20.69
N THR A 42 -9.20 5.01 21.25
CA THR A 42 -9.87 3.92 21.97
C THR A 42 -10.43 2.88 20.98
N THR A 43 -10.77 1.69 21.48
CA THR A 43 -11.41 0.63 20.67
C THR A 43 -12.71 1.13 20.02
N GLU A 44 -13.49 1.94 20.73
CA GLU A 44 -14.73 2.55 20.22
C GLU A 44 -14.43 3.51 19.06
N LYS A 45 -13.45 4.41 19.23
CA LYS A 45 -13.00 5.33 18.15
C LYS A 45 -12.47 4.56 16.95
N MET A 46 -11.69 3.51 17.19
CA MET A 46 -11.17 2.66 16.10
C MET A 46 -12.33 2.05 15.31
N ASN A 47 -13.26 1.38 15.99
CA ASN A 47 -14.39 0.71 15.34
C ASN A 47 -15.33 1.68 14.61
N ALA A 48 -15.55 2.88 15.16
CA ALA A 48 -16.41 3.90 14.56
C ALA A 48 -15.80 4.53 13.27
N ASN A 49 -14.49 4.46 13.14
CA ASN A 49 -13.77 5.07 12.01
C ASN A 49 -13.15 4.06 11.03
N LEU A 50 -13.32 2.77 11.26
CA LEU A 50 -12.65 1.74 10.49
C LEU A 50 -13.10 1.76 9.01
N PHE A 51 -12.17 1.98 8.08
CA PHE A 51 -12.36 1.91 6.62
C PHE A 51 -13.51 2.77 6.05
N LYS A 52 -13.85 3.89 6.69
CA LYS A 52 -14.99 4.71 6.27
C LYS A 52 -14.73 5.57 5.03
N ASP A 53 -13.47 5.83 4.72
CA ASP A 53 -13.07 6.71 3.63
C ASP A 53 -12.34 5.91 2.54
N THR A 54 -12.43 6.38 1.29
CA THR A 54 -11.52 5.98 0.23
C THR A 54 -10.38 6.99 0.20
N LEU A 55 -9.19 6.55 0.61
CA LEU A 55 -8.00 7.39 0.65
C LEU A 55 -7.40 7.60 -0.74
N GLY A 56 -7.41 6.55 -1.57
CA GLY A 56 -6.93 6.59 -2.93
C GLY A 56 -7.61 5.54 -3.80
N SER A 57 -7.68 5.78 -5.10
CA SER A 57 -8.25 4.83 -6.06
C SER A 57 -7.62 5.02 -7.44
N TYR A 58 -7.44 3.90 -8.14
CA TYR A 58 -7.00 3.89 -9.53
C TYR A 58 -7.60 2.71 -10.30
N SER A 59 -7.74 2.85 -11.60
CA SER A 59 -8.25 1.77 -12.46
C SER A 59 -7.37 1.64 -13.70
N SER A 60 -7.14 0.40 -14.14
CA SER A 60 -6.48 0.08 -15.39
C SER A 60 -7.23 -0.99 -16.16
N SER A 61 -7.17 -0.95 -17.50
CA SER A 61 -7.86 -1.93 -18.35
C SER A 61 -6.92 -3.05 -18.76
N ALA A 62 -7.37 -4.30 -18.60
CA ALA A 62 -6.76 -5.49 -19.17
C ALA A 62 -7.47 -5.94 -20.47
N ALA A 63 -8.49 -5.20 -20.91
CA ALA A 63 -9.24 -5.50 -22.12
C ALA A 63 -8.33 -5.58 -23.36
N GLY A 64 -8.62 -6.54 -24.23
CA GLY A 64 -7.79 -6.83 -25.40
C GLY A 64 -6.57 -7.70 -25.12
N GLY A 65 -6.31 -8.06 -23.86
CA GLY A 65 -5.32 -9.07 -23.49
C GLY A 65 -5.78 -10.49 -23.88
N THR A 66 -4.85 -11.44 -23.86
CA THR A 66 -5.21 -12.87 -24.00
C THR A 66 -6.02 -13.33 -22.79
N SER A 67 -6.82 -14.39 -22.94
CA SER A 67 -7.60 -14.96 -21.83
C SER A 67 -6.73 -15.32 -20.63
N GLY A 68 -5.54 -15.90 -20.86
CA GLY A 68 -4.60 -16.22 -19.79
C GLY A 68 -4.10 -14.97 -19.04
N ARG A 69 -3.84 -13.85 -19.75
CA ARG A 69 -3.44 -12.60 -19.14
C ARG A 69 -4.56 -11.99 -18.27
N ILE A 70 -5.79 -11.94 -18.81
CA ILE A 70 -6.96 -11.43 -18.11
C ILE A 70 -7.22 -12.27 -16.85
N HIS A 71 -7.15 -13.61 -16.99
CA HIS A 71 -7.26 -14.54 -15.87
C HIS A 71 -6.20 -14.25 -14.77
N ASN A 72 -4.93 -14.11 -15.15
CA ASN A 72 -3.83 -13.85 -14.20
C ASN A 72 -4.02 -12.52 -13.47
N VAL A 73 -4.44 -11.45 -14.16
CA VAL A 73 -4.74 -10.15 -13.53
C VAL A 73 -5.86 -10.31 -12.50
N GLY A 74 -6.95 -11.01 -12.85
CA GLY A 74 -8.05 -11.27 -11.93
C GLY A 74 -7.66 -12.12 -10.74
N LEU A 75 -6.86 -13.17 -10.96
CA LEU A 75 -6.35 -14.06 -9.91
C LEU A 75 -5.47 -13.29 -8.93
N THR A 76 -4.46 -12.56 -9.43
CA THR A 76 -3.55 -11.75 -8.60
C THR A 76 -4.33 -10.69 -7.82
N ALA A 77 -5.29 -10.01 -8.46
CA ALA A 77 -6.15 -9.04 -7.79
C ALA A 77 -6.97 -9.69 -6.67
N SER A 78 -7.48 -10.92 -6.87
CA SER A 78 -8.23 -11.65 -5.84
C SER A 78 -7.38 -12.01 -4.63
N ILE A 79 -6.09 -12.34 -4.83
CA ILE A 79 -5.14 -12.64 -3.75
C ILE A 79 -4.84 -11.39 -2.91
N CYS A 80 -4.67 -10.24 -3.56
CA CYS A 80 -4.41 -8.97 -2.88
C CYS A 80 -5.68 -8.35 -2.26
N ASN A 81 -6.87 -8.75 -2.73
CA ASN A 81 -8.12 -8.16 -2.26
C ASN A 81 -8.41 -8.50 -0.80
N GLY A 82 -8.75 -7.49 -0.03
CA GLY A 82 -9.12 -7.64 1.38
C GLY A 82 -7.94 -7.59 2.35
N GLN A 83 -6.70 -7.47 1.87
CA GLN A 83 -5.52 -7.32 2.73
C GLN A 83 -5.67 -6.06 3.60
N ILE A 84 -5.35 -6.22 4.87
CA ILE A 84 -5.37 -5.14 5.86
C ILE A 84 -3.94 -4.92 6.32
N VAL A 85 -3.52 -3.65 6.34
CA VAL A 85 -2.21 -3.22 6.80
C VAL A 85 -2.42 -2.38 8.05
N LEU A 86 -1.94 -2.86 9.19
CA LEU A 86 -2.08 -2.16 10.47
C LEU A 86 -1.14 -0.95 10.55
N PRO A 87 -1.39 0.01 11.47
CA PRO A 87 -0.46 1.10 11.74
C PRO A 87 0.97 0.61 11.98
N GLY A 88 1.94 1.15 11.25
CA GLY A 88 3.36 0.76 11.29
C GLY A 88 3.69 -0.55 10.57
N GLU A 89 2.73 -1.24 9.97
CA GLU A 89 3.01 -2.44 9.17
C GLU A 89 3.35 -2.09 7.73
N THR A 90 4.19 -2.93 7.14
CA THR A 90 4.57 -2.87 5.73
C THR A 90 3.80 -3.92 4.92
N PHE A 91 3.14 -3.47 3.85
CA PHE A 91 2.64 -4.35 2.79
C PHE A 91 3.78 -4.70 1.83
N SER A 92 3.91 -5.99 1.48
CA SER A 92 4.81 -6.50 0.44
C SER A 92 3.96 -7.22 -0.60
N PHE A 93 4.04 -6.78 -1.84
CA PHE A 93 3.29 -7.40 -2.93
C PHE A 93 3.74 -8.85 -3.13
N ASN A 94 5.05 -9.08 -3.24
CA ASN A 94 5.61 -10.43 -3.38
C ASN A 94 5.33 -11.30 -2.15
N GLY A 95 5.32 -10.69 -0.94
CA GLY A 95 4.97 -11.39 0.30
C GLY A 95 3.53 -11.91 0.33
N VAL A 96 2.60 -11.19 -0.31
CA VAL A 96 1.18 -11.57 -0.38
C VAL A 96 0.91 -12.53 -1.55
N VAL A 97 1.43 -12.24 -2.73
CA VAL A 97 1.16 -13.03 -3.95
C VAL A 97 2.01 -14.29 -3.98
N GLY A 98 3.29 -14.17 -3.60
CA GLY A 98 4.27 -15.24 -3.71
C GLY A 98 4.60 -15.57 -5.16
N ASP A 99 5.23 -16.74 -5.38
CA ASP A 99 5.58 -17.21 -6.72
C ASP A 99 4.33 -17.52 -7.57
N THR A 100 4.36 -17.16 -8.85
CA THR A 100 3.30 -17.41 -9.83
C THR A 100 3.45 -18.81 -10.44
N THR A 101 2.79 -19.80 -9.84
CA THR A 101 2.88 -21.19 -10.29
C THR A 101 1.58 -21.71 -10.90
N ALA A 102 1.68 -22.77 -11.70
CA ALA A 102 0.51 -23.42 -12.28
C ALA A 102 -0.42 -24.04 -11.21
N GLU A 103 0.14 -24.49 -10.09
CA GLU A 103 -0.60 -25.05 -8.96
C GLU A 103 -1.49 -24.00 -8.29
N LYS A 104 -1.07 -22.73 -8.30
CA LYS A 104 -1.88 -21.60 -7.84
C LYS A 104 -2.93 -21.15 -8.86
N GLY A 105 -2.94 -21.76 -10.06
CA GLY A 105 -3.89 -21.47 -11.12
C GLY A 105 -3.41 -20.43 -12.13
N TYR A 106 -2.15 -19.98 -12.07
CA TYR A 106 -1.61 -19.08 -13.07
C TYR A 106 -1.47 -19.74 -14.43
N GLN A 107 -1.68 -18.97 -15.48
CA GLN A 107 -1.58 -19.38 -16.87
C GLN A 107 -0.41 -18.70 -17.57
N GLU A 108 0.07 -19.31 -18.64
CA GLU A 108 1.04 -18.65 -19.52
C GLU A 108 0.41 -17.47 -20.25
N ALA A 109 1.10 -16.35 -20.23
CA ALA A 109 0.71 -15.14 -20.94
C ALA A 109 1.95 -14.30 -21.27
N ALA A 110 1.78 -13.34 -22.18
CA ALA A 110 2.85 -12.42 -22.51
C ALA A 110 3.32 -11.62 -21.30
N GLY A 111 4.61 -11.67 -21.03
CA GLY A 111 5.33 -10.89 -20.03
C GLY A 111 6.61 -10.30 -20.64
N TYR A 112 7.25 -9.40 -19.90
CA TYR A 112 8.53 -8.82 -20.31
C TYR A 112 9.66 -9.50 -19.54
N GLN A 113 10.62 -10.06 -20.29
CA GLN A 113 11.85 -10.63 -19.72
C GLN A 113 13.03 -10.19 -20.58
N ASP A 114 14.06 -9.58 -19.97
CA ASP A 114 15.27 -9.10 -20.66
C ASP A 114 14.98 -8.17 -21.85
N GLY A 115 13.92 -7.35 -21.74
CA GLY A 115 13.52 -6.40 -22.78
C GLY A 115 12.81 -7.04 -23.98
N LYS A 116 12.39 -8.30 -23.88
CA LYS A 116 11.63 -9.03 -24.90
C LYS A 116 10.28 -9.48 -24.34
N VAL A 117 9.30 -9.57 -25.25
CA VAL A 117 8.01 -10.20 -24.93
C VAL A 117 8.18 -11.72 -25.01
N VAL A 118 7.92 -12.40 -23.90
CA VAL A 118 8.00 -13.87 -23.80
C VAL A 118 6.73 -14.41 -23.13
N GLN A 119 6.44 -15.69 -23.34
CA GLN A 119 5.37 -16.36 -22.59
C GLN A 119 5.91 -16.79 -21.22
N VAL A 120 5.28 -16.33 -20.16
CA VAL A 120 5.64 -16.63 -18.79
C VAL A 120 4.40 -16.96 -17.97
N LEU A 121 4.52 -17.83 -16.98
CA LEU A 121 3.47 -18.02 -15.98
C LEU A 121 3.27 -16.70 -15.24
N GLY A 122 2.00 -16.31 -14.98
CA GLY A 122 1.70 -15.07 -14.26
C GLY A 122 1.80 -13.80 -15.12
N GLY A 123 2.04 -13.90 -16.45
CA GLY A 123 2.05 -12.72 -17.31
C GLY A 123 0.79 -11.88 -17.11
N GLY A 124 0.97 -10.61 -16.72
CA GLY A 124 -0.11 -9.69 -16.31
C GLY A 124 -0.03 -9.23 -14.85
N GLU A 125 0.71 -9.91 -13.98
CA GLU A 125 0.86 -9.58 -12.54
C GLU A 125 1.33 -8.14 -12.31
N CYS A 126 2.31 -7.65 -13.08
CA CYS A 126 2.80 -6.28 -12.99
C CYS A 126 1.74 -5.21 -13.28
N GLN A 127 0.63 -5.54 -13.94
CA GLN A 127 -0.49 -4.62 -14.08
C GLN A 127 -1.21 -4.43 -12.75
N VAL A 128 -1.32 -5.48 -11.93
CA VAL A 128 -1.95 -5.39 -10.60
C VAL A 128 -1.08 -4.56 -9.66
N SER A 129 0.24 -4.82 -9.59
CA SER A 129 1.16 -4.03 -8.77
C SER A 129 1.22 -2.56 -9.19
N SER A 130 1.21 -2.28 -10.50
CA SER A 130 1.18 -0.91 -11.03
C SER A 130 -0.13 -0.18 -10.73
N THR A 131 -1.27 -0.87 -10.81
CA THR A 131 -2.57 -0.28 -10.49
C THR A 131 -2.66 -0.01 -8.99
N LEU A 132 -2.10 -0.90 -8.15
CA LEU A 132 -2.00 -0.68 -6.71
C LEU A 132 -1.08 0.51 -6.40
N PHE A 133 0.13 0.56 -6.97
CA PHE A 133 1.03 1.69 -6.80
C PHE A 133 0.37 3.00 -7.24
N SER A 134 -0.30 3.00 -8.39
CA SER A 134 -1.05 4.18 -8.86
C SER A 134 -2.13 4.61 -7.86
N ALA A 135 -2.85 3.68 -7.21
CA ALA A 135 -3.81 4.00 -6.16
C ALA A 135 -3.13 4.57 -4.89
N ILE A 136 -1.97 4.03 -4.52
CA ILE A 136 -1.15 4.51 -3.38
C ILE A 136 -0.65 5.94 -3.61
N LEU A 137 -0.40 6.35 -4.85
CA LEU A 137 0.01 7.72 -5.17
C LEU A 137 -1.04 8.78 -4.82
N TYR A 138 -2.32 8.43 -4.68
CA TYR A 138 -3.41 9.30 -4.21
C TYR A 138 -3.54 9.33 -2.69
N THR A 139 -2.65 8.64 -1.97
CA THR A 139 -2.60 8.60 -0.51
C THR A 139 -1.28 9.20 -0.01
N ASP A 140 -1.18 9.42 1.29
CA ASP A 140 0.06 9.80 1.98
C ASP A 140 0.76 8.60 2.65
N LEU A 141 0.43 7.37 2.24
CA LEU A 141 1.14 6.16 2.68
C LEU A 141 2.58 6.14 2.15
N ASP A 142 3.52 5.70 2.97
CA ASP A 142 4.94 5.72 2.63
C ASP A 142 5.33 4.60 1.67
N VAL A 143 5.82 4.96 0.48
CA VAL A 143 6.36 4.00 -0.50
C VAL A 143 7.79 3.64 -0.13
N LEU A 144 8.03 2.38 0.25
CA LEU A 144 9.34 1.90 0.70
C LEU A 144 10.17 1.27 -0.42
N GLU A 145 9.52 0.55 -1.34
CA GLU A 145 10.19 -0.11 -2.47
C GLU A 145 9.30 -0.05 -3.72
N ARG A 146 9.87 0.40 -4.81
CA ARG A 146 9.24 0.42 -6.12
C ARG A 146 10.30 0.45 -7.22
N ALA A 147 10.18 -0.39 -8.22
CA ALA A 147 10.95 -0.34 -9.45
C ALA A 147 10.03 -0.02 -10.64
N ASN A 148 10.49 0.82 -11.59
CA ASN A 148 9.79 0.99 -12.86
C ASN A 148 10.15 -0.14 -13.83
N HIS A 149 9.29 -0.40 -14.80
CA HIS A 149 9.62 -1.30 -15.91
C HIS A 149 10.80 -0.76 -16.71
N SER A 150 11.52 -1.66 -17.34
CA SER A 150 12.63 -1.27 -18.23
C SER A 150 12.17 -0.47 -19.46
N MET A 151 10.91 -0.64 -19.87
CA MET A 151 10.26 0.07 -20.99
C MET A 151 8.90 0.59 -20.53
N PRO A 152 8.37 1.69 -21.11
CA PRO A 152 7.04 2.18 -20.79
C PRO A 152 5.99 1.10 -21.01
N VAL A 153 5.06 0.98 -20.07
CA VAL A 153 3.86 0.12 -20.17
C VAL A 153 2.67 0.94 -20.68
N HIS A 154 1.63 0.29 -21.17
CA HIS A 154 0.48 0.96 -21.78
C HIS A 154 -0.75 1.07 -20.86
N TYR A 155 -0.79 0.33 -19.75
CA TYR A 155 -1.95 0.24 -18.86
C TYR A 155 -1.94 1.28 -17.72
N VAL A 156 -0.82 1.97 -17.49
CA VAL A 156 -0.70 3.14 -16.61
C VAL A 156 0.23 4.18 -17.25
N PRO A 157 0.14 5.47 -16.89
CA PRO A 157 1.09 6.49 -17.33
C PRO A 157 2.52 6.16 -16.89
N SER A 158 3.51 6.57 -17.70
CA SER A 158 4.93 6.47 -17.33
C SER A 158 5.17 7.21 -15.99
N GLY A 159 5.91 6.58 -15.09
CA GLY A 159 6.13 7.07 -13.72
C GLY A 159 5.11 6.58 -12.69
N MET A 160 3.99 5.98 -13.13
CA MET A 160 2.96 5.42 -12.25
C MET A 160 2.93 3.89 -12.28
N ASP A 161 3.92 3.25 -12.89
CA ASP A 161 4.07 1.80 -12.95
C ASP A 161 4.93 1.27 -11.79
N ALA A 162 4.72 0.01 -11.43
CA ALA A 162 5.56 -0.74 -10.51
C ALA A 162 5.76 -2.15 -11.06
N THR A 163 6.99 -2.50 -11.41
CA THR A 163 7.34 -3.86 -11.82
C THR A 163 7.64 -4.71 -10.61
N VAL A 164 7.15 -5.93 -10.64
CA VAL A 164 7.41 -6.96 -9.63
C VAL A 164 7.87 -8.23 -10.32
N PHE A 165 8.67 -9.00 -9.62
CA PHE A 165 9.06 -10.34 -10.00
C PHE A 165 9.27 -11.14 -8.73
N TRP A 166 8.96 -12.44 -8.74
CA TRP A 166 9.17 -13.26 -7.57
C TRP A 166 10.58 -13.09 -7.03
N ASP A 167 10.68 -12.82 -5.70
CA ASP A 167 11.85 -12.48 -4.93
C ASP A 167 12.32 -11.02 -5.11
N SER A 168 12.51 -10.51 -6.33
CA SER A 168 12.94 -9.12 -6.57
C SER A 168 12.80 -8.73 -8.04
N PRO A 169 12.35 -7.48 -8.37
CA PRO A 169 11.94 -6.41 -7.44
C PRO A 169 10.57 -6.64 -6.79
N ASP A 170 10.31 -5.94 -5.68
CA ASP A 170 9.02 -5.94 -4.98
C ASP A 170 8.37 -4.55 -5.05
N PHE A 171 7.09 -4.48 -4.70
CA PHE A 171 6.40 -3.24 -4.39
C PHE A 171 5.98 -3.26 -2.91
N LYS A 172 6.50 -2.30 -2.13
CA LYS A 172 6.23 -2.19 -0.70
C LYS A 172 5.81 -0.78 -0.32
N PHE A 173 4.83 -0.71 0.57
CA PHE A 173 4.46 0.54 1.24
C PHE A 173 4.19 0.27 2.72
N GLU A 174 4.36 1.30 3.56
CA GLU A 174 4.06 1.26 4.98
C GLU A 174 2.78 2.05 5.27
N ASN A 175 1.99 1.52 6.19
CA ASN A 175 0.88 2.28 6.76
C ASN A 175 1.39 3.16 7.91
N ASN A 176 1.75 4.39 7.60
CA ASN A 176 2.18 5.43 8.54
C ASN A 176 1.02 6.17 9.22
N HIS A 177 -0.24 5.72 9.01
CA HIS A 177 -1.44 6.29 9.63
C HIS A 177 -1.70 5.69 11.01
N LYS A 178 -2.57 6.34 11.78
CA LYS A 178 -3.06 5.87 13.10
C LYS A 178 -4.13 4.78 12.99
N TYR A 179 -4.75 4.62 11.81
CA TYR A 179 -5.82 3.66 11.53
C TYR A 179 -5.37 2.63 10.50
N PRO A 180 -5.90 1.39 10.59
CA PRO A 180 -5.65 0.39 9.57
C PRO A 180 -6.11 0.86 8.18
N VAL A 181 -5.40 0.43 7.14
CA VAL A 181 -5.84 0.57 5.76
C VAL A 181 -6.18 -0.79 5.17
N LYS A 182 -7.12 -0.81 4.22
CA LYS A 182 -7.56 -2.02 3.54
C LYS A 182 -7.46 -1.86 2.04
N ILE A 183 -6.83 -2.83 1.41
CA ILE A 183 -6.76 -2.92 -0.05
C ILE A 183 -8.05 -3.60 -0.55
N VAL A 184 -8.76 -2.95 -1.46
CA VAL A 184 -9.92 -3.51 -2.15
C VAL A 184 -9.63 -3.52 -3.63
N MET A 185 -9.69 -4.71 -4.25
CA MET A 185 -9.48 -4.89 -5.68
C MET A 185 -10.69 -5.57 -6.30
N ASN A 186 -11.11 -5.08 -7.43
CA ASN A 186 -12.21 -5.65 -8.22
C ASN A 186 -11.88 -5.59 -9.70
N MET A 187 -12.06 -6.70 -10.38
CA MET A 187 -12.04 -6.78 -11.83
C MET A 187 -13.46 -6.95 -12.33
N ASP A 188 -13.92 -6.04 -13.17
CA ASP A 188 -15.29 -6.07 -13.68
C ASP A 188 -15.41 -6.88 -14.99
N SER A 189 -16.64 -7.01 -15.51
CA SER A 189 -16.93 -7.75 -16.73
C SER A 189 -16.39 -7.10 -18.02
N SER A 190 -15.85 -5.89 -17.94
CA SER A 190 -15.14 -5.18 -19.02
C SER A 190 -13.63 -5.32 -18.93
N ASP A 191 -13.13 -6.25 -18.09
CA ASP A 191 -11.73 -6.49 -17.81
C ASP A 191 -11.02 -5.25 -17.26
N THR A 192 -11.75 -4.38 -16.52
CA THR A 192 -11.18 -3.24 -15.83
C THR A 192 -10.88 -3.60 -14.37
N LEU A 193 -9.61 -3.53 -14.01
CA LEU A 193 -9.16 -3.67 -12.63
C LEU A 193 -9.27 -2.32 -11.93
N THR A 194 -10.04 -2.27 -10.86
CA THR A 194 -10.13 -1.11 -9.96
C THR A 194 -9.53 -1.46 -8.60
N VAL A 195 -8.62 -0.62 -8.13
CA VAL A 195 -8.01 -0.69 -6.81
C VAL A 195 -8.47 0.50 -5.99
N LYS A 196 -8.88 0.25 -4.75
CA LYS A 196 -9.20 1.27 -3.74
C LYS A 196 -8.43 0.99 -2.46
N ILE A 197 -7.92 2.04 -1.86
CA ILE A 197 -7.34 2.02 -0.53
C ILE A 197 -8.38 2.62 0.41
N LEU A 198 -8.98 1.77 1.23
CA LEU A 198 -9.93 2.20 2.25
C LEU A 198 -9.19 2.44 3.57
N GLY A 199 -9.58 3.48 4.28
CA GLY A 199 -8.97 3.84 5.57
C GLY A 199 -9.80 4.90 6.29
N THR A 200 -9.13 5.66 7.14
CA THR A 200 -9.70 6.82 7.82
C THR A 200 -8.88 8.03 7.43
N LYS A 201 -9.52 9.04 6.86
CA LYS A 201 -8.85 10.27 6.48
C LYS A 201 -8.43 11.04 7.76
N GLU A 202 -7.13 11.34 7.87
CA GLU A 202 -6.53 12.00 9.04
C GLU A 202 -6.18 13.47 8.79
N ASN A 203 -6.34 13.93 7.55
CA ASN A 203 -6.10 15.32 7.15
C ASN A 203 -7.15 15.79 6.14
N ASP A 204 -7.20 17.10 5.87
CA ASP A 204 -8.18 17.71 4.97
C ASP A 204 -7.64 17.92 3.54
N TYR A 205 -6.45 17.40 3.23
CA TYR A 205 -5.88 17.53 1.89
C TYR A 205 -6.51 16.55 0.91
N THR A 206 -6.54 16.96 -0.37
CA THR A 206 -6.68 16.05 -1.51
C THR A 206 -5.30 15.83 -2.10
N ILE A 207 -4.92 14.58 -2.30
CA ILE A 207 -3.61 14.21 -2.83
C ILE A 207 -3.77 13.79 -4.27
N GLU A 208 -2.99 14.38 -5.16
CA GLU A 208 -2.98 14.05 -6.58
C GLU A 208 -1.54 13.76 -7.05
N PRO A 209 -1.33 12.66 -7.78
CA PRO A 209 -0.04 12.40 -8.40
C PRO A 209 0.21 13.38 -9.55
N ARG A 210 1.45 13.87 -9.63
CA ARG A 210 1.95 14.64 -10.75
C ARG A 210 3.24 14.04 -11.26
N VAL A 211 3.30 13.75 -12.55
CA VAL A 211 4.51 13.25 -13.21
C VAL A 211 5.17 14.41 -13.94
N GLU A 212 6.42 14.67 -13.61
CA GLU A 212 7.26 15.68 -14.24
C GLU A 212 8.27 15.01 -15.16
N GLN A 213 8.16 15.31 -16.46
CA GLN A 213 9.06 14.76 -17.45
C GLN A 213 10.41 15.48 -17.39
N ILE A 214 11.50 14.73 -17.27
CA ILE A 214 12.88 15.25 -17.28
C ILE A 214 13.47 15.20 -18.68
N ASP A 215 13.29 14.07 -19.36
CA ASP A 215 13.65 13.86 -20.75
C ASP A 215 12.69 12.82 -21.39
N GLU A 216 12.91 12.41 -22.64
CA GLU A 216 12.03 11.47 -23.37
C GLU A 216 11.81 10.14 -22.62
N MET A 217 12.76 9.72 -21.78
CA MET A 217 12.76 8.41 -21.13
C MET A 217 12.84 8.49 -19.61
N SER A 218 12.85 9.70 -19.02
CA SER A 218 13.01 9.87 -17.58
C SER A 218 11.98 10.84 -17.02
N ASN A 219 11.43 10.50 -15.86
CA ASN A 219 10.50 11.36 -15.13
C ASN A 219 10.65 11.22 -13.62
N VAL A 220 10.06 12.17 -12.90
CA VAL A 220 9.90 12.13 -11.44
C VAL A 220 8.42 12.22 -11.12
N THR A 221 7.96 11.36 -10.25
CA THR A 221 6.57 11.34 -9.79
C THR A 221 6.50 11.99 -8.42
N TYR A 222 5.59 12.95 -8.29
CA TYR A 222 5.30 13.70 -7.08
C TYR A 222 3.88 13.41 -6.59
N ARG A 223 3.65 13.66 -5.32
CA ARG A 223 2.34 13.89 -4.72
C ARG A 223 2.16 15.36 -4.46
N ASP A 224 1.13 15.96 -5.01
CA ASP A 224 0.73 17.34 -4.74
C ASP A 224 -0.44 17.31 -3.75
N TYR A 225 -0.23 17.91 -2.57
CA TYR A 225 -1.24 18.04 -1.51
C TYR A 225 -1.99 19.35 -1.74
N LYS A 226 -3.29 19.26 -1.93
CA LYS A 226 -4.17 20.40 -2.22
C LYS A 226 -5.08 20.70 -1.04
N ASP A 227 -5.24 21.97 -0.72
CA ASP A 227 -6.22 22.46 0.24
C ASP A 227 -7.66 22.39 -0.32
N ALA A 228 -8.65 22.76 0.50
CA ALA A 228 -10.06 22.77 0.10
C ALA A 228 -10.37 23.74 -1.06
N SER A 229 -9.48 24.70 -1.33
CA SER A 229 -9.58 25.65 -2.46
C SER A 229 -8.89 25.12 -3.73
N GLY A 230 -8.25 23.94 -3.66
CA GLY A 230 -7.51 23.33 -4.76
C GLY A 230 -6.08 23.85 -4.94
N ASN A 231 -5.57 24.69 -4.02
CA ASN A 231 -4.20 25.16 -4.09
C ASN A 231 -3.24 24.09 -3.61
N VAL A 232 -2.12 23.93 -4.31
CA VAL A 232 -1.02 23.05 -3.87
C VAL A 232 -0.32 23.69 -2.67
N VAL A 233 -0.39 23.05 -1.51
CA VAL A 233 0.23 23.52 -0.26
C VAL A 233 1.52 22.77 0.09
N LYS A 234 1.70 21.57 -0.48
CA LYS A 234 2.91 20.74 -0.35
C LYS A 234 3.06 19.91 -1.62
N SER A 235 4.31 19.73 -2.07
CA SER A 235 4.67 18.70 -3.07
C SER A 235 5.76 17.82 -2.50
N GLU A 236 5.64 16.52 -2.76
CA GLU A 236 6.56 15.51 -2.27
C GLU A 236 7.00 14.60 -3.41
N SER A 237 8.30 14.44 -3.60
CA SER A 237 8.85 13.51 -4.57
C SER A 237 8.72 12.08 -4.04
N VAL A 238 8.05 11.21 -4.81
CA VAL A 238 7.86 9.80 -4.44
C VAL A 238 8.93 8.91 -5.07
N CYS A 239 9.13 9.03 -6.39
CA CYS A 239 10.08 8.19 -7.10
C CYS A 239 10.54 8.83 -8.41
N ALA A 240 11.71 8.40 -8.88
CA ALA A 240 12.19 8.67 -10.24
C ALA A 240 12.07 7.40 -11.10
N SER A 241 11.84 7.58 -12.38
CA SER A 241 11.75 6.50 -13.36
C SER A 241 12.66 6.77 -14.54
N LYS A 242 13.31 5.71 -15.03
CA LYS A 242 14.14 5.76 -16.23
C LYS A 242 13.84 4.55 -17.10
N TYR A 243 13.37 4.79 -18.31
CA TYR A 243 13.00 3.77 -19.28
C TYR A 243 14.04 3.64 -20.38
N LYS A 244 13.99 2.55 -21.08
CA LYS A 244 14.72 2.32 -22.33
C LYS A 244 13.75 2.49 -23.49
N PRO A 245 14.20 2.97 -24.67
CA PRO A 245 13.36 3.00 -25.85
C PRO A 245 12.92 1.57 -26.21
N LEU A 246 11.69 1.43 -26.72
CA LEU A 246 11.27 0.18 -27.36
C LEU A 246 12.25 -0.07 -28.52
N ASN A 247 13.06 -1.11 -28.43
CA ASN A 247 13.84 -1.54 -29.57
C ASN A 247 12.82 -1.94 -30.65
N SER A 248 12.71 -1.13 -31.70
CA SER A 248 12.04 -1.51 -32.93
C SER A 248 12.79 -2.74 -33.45
N GLY A 249 12.22 -3.91 -33.14
CA GLY A 249 12.88 -5.20 -33.31
C GLY A 249 13.42 -5.42 -34.70
N SER A 250 14.60 -5.97 -34.73
CA SER A 250 15.07 -6.79 -35.83
C SER A 250 14.42 -8.17 -35.79
#